data_f99bbc36f3090e748b1edaefe69178e1
#
_entry.id   f99bbc36f3090e748b1edaefe69178e1
#
_cell.length_a   1.000
_cell.length_b   1.000
_cell.length_c   1.000
_cell.angle_alpha   90.00
_cell.angle_beta   90.00
_cell.angle_gamma   90.00
#
_symmetry.space_group_name_H-M   'P 1'
#
loop_
_entity.id
_entity.type
_entity.pdbx_description
1 polymer ?
#
loop_
_entity_poly.entity_id
_entity_poly.type
_entity_poly.pdbx_seq_one_letter_code
_entity_poly.pdbx_strand_id
1 'polypeptide(L)'
;YRIPAKVHGLAMGIINKIKNRIDKTWQPRVSQGILHRHFDIESIDMSQGDWLVLSRTRHMLNDIEESLYRQGFYYKNRYKRSSEKELHEAATSWEHLRQGHLVSYKEIENMIKFIGPKHWHAKKIKGMAKGSFYGMDQLVKDYGLQVKTVWYEAFDNAGQTKVNYLRKMRKNGEKLNEKPRIELSTIHAAKGGEATNVVLLTDLTENTM
;
A
#
# COMPACT_ATOMS: atom_id res chain seq x y z
N TYR A 1 0.93 -17.28 24.96
CA TYR A 1 1.45 -16.04 25.56
C TYR A 1 2.07 -15.13 24.49
N ARG A 2 1.20 -14.28 23.89
CA ARG A 2 1.56 -13.49 22.69
C ARG A 2 1.74 -12.01 23.00
N ILE A 3 1.22 -11.54 24.15
CA ILE A 3 1.08 -10.13 24.50
C ILE A 3 2.25 -9.67 25.39
N PRO A 4 2.93 -8.55 25.06
CA PRO A 4 3.96 -7.96 25.91
C PRO A 4 3.42 -7.53 27.29
N ALA A 5 4.27 -7.47 28.30
CA ALA A 5 3.87 -7.26 29.70
C ALA A 5 3.09 -5.94 29.91
N LYS A 6 3.53 -4.82 29.30
CA LYS A 6 2.82 -3.53 29.43
C LYS A 6 1.43 -3.55 28.80
N VAL A 7 1.30 -4.20 27.61
CA VAL A 7 0.00 -4.34 26.94
C VAL A 7 -0.94 -5.23 27.76
N HIS A 8 -0.39 -6.32 28.31
CA HIS A 8 -1.12 -7.20 29.21
C HIS A 8 -1.64 -6.45 30.45
N GLY A 9 -0.79 -5.65 31.11
CA GLY A 9 -1.18 -4.84 32.26
C GLY A 9 -2.33 -3.88 31.95
N LEU A 10 -2.29 -3.20 30.80
CA LEU A 10 -3.37 -2.33 30.33
C LEU A 10 -4.66 -3.13 30.11
N ALA A 11 -4.60 -4.27 29.43
CA ALA A 11 -5.74 -5.14 29.19
C ALA A 11 -6.37 -5.65 30.49
N MET A 12 -5.56 -6.07 31.47
CA MET A 12 -6.03 -6.51 32.79
C MET A 12 -6.71 -5.38 33.55
N GLY A 13 -6.21 -4.14 33.44
CA GLY A 13 -6.86 -2.97 34.06
C GLY A 13 -8.28 -2.72 33.51
N ILE A 14 -8.55 -3.05 32.24
CA ILE A 14 -9.87 -2.96 31.63
C ILE A 14 -10.74 -4.17 32.03
N ILE A 15 -10.18 -5.38 31.89
CA ILE A 15 -10.89 -6.64 32.15
C ILE A 15 -11.36 -6.73 33.60
N ASN A 16 -10.58 -6.26 34.56
CA ASN A 16 -10.93 -6.29 35.98
C ASN A 16 -12.14 -5.40 36.36
N LYS A 17 -12.57 -4.51 35.46
CA LYS A 17 -13.80 -3.72 35.63
C LYS A 17 -15.07 -4.49 35.25
N ILE A 18 -14.95 -5.64 34.59
CA ILE A 18 -16.09 -6.46 34.19
C ILE A 18 -16.60 -7.25 35.41
N LYS A 19 -17.87 -7.00 35.84
CA LYS A 19 -18.45 -7.57 37.06
C LYS A 19 -18.71 -9.08 36.96
N ASN A 20 -19.23 -9.57 35.84
CA ASN A 20 -19.61 -10.98 35.64
C ASN A 20 -18.65 -11.67 34.68
N ARG A 21 -17.47 -12.08 35.16
CA ARG A 21 -16.47 -12.79 34.37
C ARG A 21 -16.03 -14.07 35.05
N ILE A 22 -15.53 -15.01 34.26
CA ILE A 22 -14.81 -16.19 34.74
C ILE A 22 -13.36 -15.76 34.94
N ASP A 23 -12.81 -15.95 36.14
CA ASP A 23 -11.42 -15.66 36.42
C ASP A 23 -10.50 -16.63 35.64
N LYS A 24 -9.56 -16.07 34.90
CA LYS A 24 -8.55 -16.81 34.16
C LYS A 24 -7.19 -16.18 34.41
N THR A 25 -6.23 -17.03 34.66
CA THR A 25 -4.84 -16.60 34.82
C THR A 25 -4.18 -16.49 33.46
N TRP A 26 -3.62 -15.35 33.14
CA TRP A 26 -2.90 -15.08 31.91
C TRP A 26 -1.46 -14.69 32.25
N GLN A 27 -0.51 -15.18 31.46
CA GLN A 27 0.89 -14.77 31.57
C GLN A 27 1.30 -14.01 30.31
N PRO A 28 1.92 -12.82 30.48
CA PRO A 28 2.44 -12.07 29.34
C PRO A 28 3.71 -12.71 28.78
N ARG A 29 4.18 -12.22 27.63
CA ARG A 29 5.54 -12.44 27.18
C ARG A 29 6.53 -11.86 28.18
N VAL A 30 7.78 -12.36 28.12
CA VAL A 30 8.93 -11.78 28.86
C VAL A 30 9.22 -10.34 28.40
N SER A 31 9.00 -10.03 27.12
CA SER A 31 9.22 -8.69 26.58
C SER A 31 8.25 -7.68 27.18
N GLN A 32 8.77 -6.50 27.55
CA GLN A 32 7.97 -5.43 28.16
C GLN A 32 6.98 -4.80 27.17
N GLY A 33 7.39 -4.64 25.90
CA GLY A 33 6.67 -3.86 24.91
C GLY A 33 6.68 -2.35 25.21
N ILE A 34 6.17 -1.58 24.26
CA ILE A 34 6.08 -0.12 24.36
C ILE A 34 4.61 0.28 24.13
N LEU A 35 4.14 1.25 24.91
CA LEU A 35 2.82 1.85 24.75
C LEU A 35 3.00 3.36 24.53
N HIS A 36 2.47 3.86 23.44
CA HIS A 36 2.38 5.29 23.14
C HIS A 36 0.92 5.70 22.97
N ARG A 37 0.63 6.97 23.23
CA ARG A 37 -0.64 7.60 22.91
C ARG A 37 -0.39 8.71 21.90
N HIS A 38 -1.15 8.70 20.84
CA HIS A 38 -1.12 9.70 19.79
C HIS A 38 -2.52 10.28 19.63
N PHE A 39 -2.61 11.55 19.31
CA PHE A 39 -3.90 12.21 19.02
C PHE A 39 -4.24 12.16 17.54
N ASP A 40 -3.23 11.94 16.69
CA ASP A 40 -3.36 11.89 15.25
C ASP A 40 -2.54 10.75 14.68
N ILE A 41 -3.10 10.06 13.70
CA ILE A 41 -2.44 8.97 12.97
C ILE A 41 -1.21 9.47 12.19
N GLU A 42 -1.24 10.72 11.73
CA GLU A 42 -0.15 11.32 10.97
C GLU A 42 1.10 11.57 11.83
N SER A 43 0.96 11.60 13.14
CA SER A 43 2.07 11.70 14.09
C SER A 43 2.81 10.38 14.31
N ILE A 44 2.29 9.27 13.76
CA ILE A 44 2.89 7.94 13.90
C ILE A 44 3.79 7.67 12.69
N ASP A 45 5.08 7.54 12.93
CA ASP A 45 6.01 7.13 11.86
C ASP A 45 5.84 5.65 11.53
N MET A 46 5.16 5.39 10.43
CA MET A 46 4.96 4.05 9.88
C MET A 46 5.95 3.70 8.76
N SER A 47 7.07 4.40 8.65
CA SER A 47 8.05 4.18 7.59
C SER A 47 8.76 2.83 7.66
N GLN A 48 8.79 2.20 8.83
CA GLN A 48 9.47 0.93 9.07
C GLN A 48 8.57 -0.07 9.82
N GLY A 49 8.84 -1.36 9.62
CA GLY A 49 8.19 -2.45 10.33
C GLY A 49 6.80 -2.81 9.81
N ASP A 50 6.22 -3.86 10.39
CA ASP A 50 4.87 -4.34 10.09
C ASP A 50 3.87 -3.69 11.03
N TRP A 51 2.77 -3.20 10.47
CA TRP A 51 1.75 -2.46 11.19
C TRP A 51 0.37 -3.06 11.01
N LEU A 52 -0.37 -3.15 12.10
CA LEU A 52 -1.79 -3.50 12.12
C LEU A 52 -2.56 -2.33 12.72
N VAL A 53 -3.37 -1.66 11.91
CA VAL A 53 -4.22 -0.54 12.32
C VAL A 53 -5.65 -1.06 12.53
N LEU A 54 -6.14 -0.91 13.74
CA LEU A 54 -7.42 -1.46 14.19
C LEU A 54 -8.40 -0.37 14.57
N SER A 55 -9.63 -0.53 14.11
CA SER A 55 -10.78 0.31 14.53
C SER A 55 -11.96 -0.54 14.96
N ARG A 56 -12.92 0.08 15.65
CA ARG A 56 -14.18 -0.57 16.01
C ARG A 56 -15.02 -0.88 14.77
N THR A 57 -15.15 0.09 13.87
CA THR A 57 -15.96 0.00 12.67
C THR A 57 -15.12 0.27 11.42
N ARG A 58 -15.60 -0.22 10.28
CA ARG A 58 -14.95 -0.03 8.99
C ARG A 58 -14.88 1.43 8.56
N HIS A 59 -15.93 2.18 8.85
CA HIS A 59 -16.04 3.59 8.48
C HIS A 59 -14.89 4.42 9.06
N MET A 60 -14.47 4.13 10.29
CA MET A 60 -13.36 4.82 10.95
C MET A 60 -12.00 4.60 10.27
N LEU A 61 -11.88 3.62 9.37
CA LEU A 61 -10.65 3.39 8.61
C LEU A 61 -10.54 4.26 7.36
N ASN A 62 -11.61 4.94 6.92
CA ASN A 62 -11.58 5.71 5.68
C ASN A 62 -10.59 6.88 5.77
N ASP A 63 -10.61 7.63 6.86
CA ASP A 63 -9.72 8.77 7.08
C ASP A 63 -8.25 8.30 7.18
N ILE A 64 -8.06 7.12 7.77
CA ILE A 64 -6.74 6.48 7.85
C ILE A 64 -6.25 6.05 6.46
N GLU A 65 -7.13 5.45 5.65
CA GLU A 65 -6.78 5.10 4.26
C GLU A 65 -6.38 6.34 3.47
N GLU A 66 -7.12 7.43 3.61
CA GLU A 66 -6.81 8.68 2.93
C GLU A 66 -5.48 9.27 3.39
N SER A 67 -5.22 9.27 4.69
CA SER A 67 -3.95 9.73 5.26
C SER A 67 -2.76 8.90 4.75
N LEU A 68 -2.84 7.56 4.82
CA LEU A 68 -1.79 6.68 4.30
C LEU A 68 -1.57 6.86 2.79
N TYR A 69 -2.65 7.04 2.03
CA TYR A 69 -2.58 7.32 0.61
C TYR A 69 -1.87 8.65 0.33
N ARG A 70 -2.23 9.72 1.04
CA ARG A 70 -1.56 11.03 0.94
C ARG A 70 -0.08 10.96 1.27
N GLN A 71 0.29 10.18 2.28
CA GLN A 71 1.68 9.98 2.70
C GLN A 71 2.48 9.08 1.76
N GLY A 72 1.81 8.27 0.93
CA GLY A 72 2.45 7.35 -0.01
C GLY A 72 2.91 6.06 0.65
N PHE A 73 2.18 5.55 1.62
CA PHE A 73 2.42 4.23 2.21
C PHE A 73 1.68 3.13 1.45
N TYR A 74 2.31 1.96 1.33
CA TYR A 74 1.70 0.78 0.75
C TYR A 74 0.94 0.00 1.82
N TYR A 75 -0.39 -0.02 1.71
CA TYR A 75 -1.25 -0.69 2.67
C TYR A 75 -2.26 -1.61 1.99
N LYS A 76 -2.85 -2.50 2.76
CA LYS A 76 -4.04 -3.26 2.39
C LYS A 76 -5.12 -3.10 3.46
N ASN A 77 -6.35 -3.03 3.04
CA ASN A 77 -7.48 -3.39 3.87
C ASN A 77 -7.92 -4.83 3.55
N ARG A 78 -8.86 -5.37 4.28
CA ARG A 78 -9.32 -6.77 4.13
C ARG A 78 -9.68 -7.16 2.68
N TYR A 79 -10.01 -6.19 1.83
CA TYR A 79 -10.59 -6.44 0.51
C TYR A 79 -9.70 -6.05 -0.66
N LYS A 80 -8.82 -5.09 -0.47
CA LYS A 80 -7.98 -4.55 -1.55
C LYS A 80 -6.61 -4.13 -1.05
N ARG A 81 -5.67 -4.08 -1.98
CA ARG A 81 -4.39 -3.39 -1.79
C ARG A 81 -4.50 -1.97 -2.32
N SER A 82 -3.78 -1.06 -1.72
CA SER A 82 -3.76 0.35 -2.14
C SER A 82 -3.03 0.58 -3.46
N SER A 83 -2.17 -0.36 -3.89
CA SER A 83 -1.34 -0.16 -5.07
C SER A 83 -2.10 -0.40 -6.37
N GLU A 84 -1.75 0.41 -7.33
CA GLU A 84 -2.04 0.22 -8.75
C GLU A 84 -0.96 -0.71 -9.34
N LYS A 85 -1.13 -2.02 -9.20
CA LYS A 85 -0.12 -3.00 -9.61
C LYS A 85 0.29 -2.86 -11.08
N GLU A 86 -0.68 -2.74 -11.98
CA GLU A 86 -0.42 -2.60 -13.41
C GLU A 86 0.37 -1.31 -13.73
N LEU A 87 0.03 -0.19 -13.08
CA LEU A 87 0.75 1.07 -13.24
C LEU A 87 2.18 0.96 -12.72
N HIS A 88 2.37 0.26 -11.59
CA HIS A 88 3.71 0.04 -11.05
C HIS A 88 4.59 -0.79 -11.99
N GLU A 89 4.05 -1.90 -12.52
CA GLU A 89 4.73 -2.77 -13.48
C GLU A 89 5.06 -1.99 -14.76
N ALA A 90 4.10 -1.24 -15.31
CA ALA A 90 4.31 -0.41 -16.48
C ALA A 90 5.41 0.64 -16.25
N ALA A 91 5.40 1.33 -15.11
CA ALA A 91 6.40 2.33 -14.76
C ALA A 91 7.80 1.72 -14.59
N THR A 92 7.88 0.48 -14.10
CA THR A 92 9.15 -0.24 -13.97
C THR A 92 9.70 -0.63 -15.35
N SER A 93 8.89 -1.22 -16.20
CA SER A 93 9.27 -1.59 -17.57
C SER A 93 9.64 -0.35 -18.40
N TRP A 94 8.96 0.78 -18.19
CA TRP A 94 9.32 2.04 -18.85
C TRP A 94 10.69 2.54 -18.45
N GLU A 95 11.03 2.53 -17.17
CA GLU A 95 12.37 2.96 -16.72
C GLU A 95 13.47 1.98 -17.19
N HIS A 96 13.22 0.68 -17.24
CA HIS A 96 14.14 -0.28 -17.87
C HIS A 96 14.37 0.07 -19.34
N LEU A 97 13.30 0.34 -20.08
CA LEU A 97 13.39 0.74 -21.50
C LEU A 97 14.20 2.03 -21.67
N ARG A 98 14.02 3.02 -20.78
CA ARG A 98 14.79 4.27 -20.80
C ARG A 98 16.27 4.08 -20.47
N GLN A 99 16.60 3.06 -19.68
CA GLN A 99 17.97 2.66 -19.36
C GLN A 99 18.64 1.84 -20.47
N GLY A 100 17.95 1.60 -21.59
CA GLY A 100 18.48 0.86 -22.73
C GLY A 100 18.21 -0.64 -22.69
N HIS A 101 17.45 -1.13 -21.71
CA HIS A 101 17.04 -2.54 -21.69
C HIS A 101 15.91 -2.80 -22.69
N LEU A 102 15.81 -4.03 -23.13
CA LEU A 102 14.70 -4.47 -23.98
C LEU A 102 13.50 -4.85 -23.11
N VAL A 103 12.30 -4.57 -23.62
CA VAL A 103 11.03 -4.95 -23.01
C VAL A 103 10.23 -5.86 -23.93
N SER A 104 9.45 -6.77 -23.34
CA SER A 104 8.60 -7.70 -24.08
C SER A 104 7.34 -7.00 -24.61
N TYR A 105 6.73 -7.61 -25.61
CA TYR A 105 5.42 -7.17 -26.13
C TYR A 105 4.35 -6.99 -25.01
N LYS A 106 4.32 -7.91 -24.04
CA LYS A 106 3.36 -7.84 -22.91
C LYS A 106 3.58 -6.61 -22.03
N GLU A 107 4.83 -6.24 -21.79
CA GLU A 107 5.16 -5.03 -21.05
C GLU A 107 4.73 -3.78 -21.83
N ILE A 108 4.91 -3.79 -23.16
CA ILE A 108 4.43 -2.73 -24.05
C ILE A 108 2.90 -2.61 -23.99
N GLU A 109 2.17 -3.73 -24.05
CA GLU A 109 0.70 -3.73 -23.91
C GLU A 109 0.25 -3.14 -22.57
N ASN A 110 1.03 -3.33 -21.52
CA ASN A 110 0.74 -2.72 -20.24
C ASN A 110 1.05 -1.21 -20.22
N MET A 111 2.22 -0.80 -20.71
CA MET A 111 2.64 0.61 -20.74
C MET A 111 1.69 1.49 -21.57
N ILE A 112 1.24 1.02 -22.73
CA ILE A 112 0.42 1.83 -23.62
C ILE A 112 -0.97 2.18 -23.05
N LYS A 113 -1.44 1.47 -22.04
CA LYS A 113 -2.69 1.82 -21.33
C LYS A 113 -2.58 3.17 -20.61
N PHE A 114 -1.36 3.54 -20.22
CA PHE A 114 -1.06 4.71 -19.40
C PHE A 114 -0.47 5.88 -20.20
N ILE A 115 -0.06 5.63 -21.45
CA ILE A 115 0.46 6.65 -22.37
C ILE A 115 -0.69 7.16 -23.23
N GLY A 116 -0.88 8.46 -23.23
CA GLY A 116 -1.94 9.09 -24.03
C GLY A 116 -1.71 8.96 -25.54
N PRO A 117 -2.79 8.93 -26.32
CA PRO A 117 -2.73 8.70 -27.77
C PRO A 117 -1.93 9.77 -28.53
N LYS A 118 -1.75 10.97 -27.97
CA LYS A 118 -0.87 12.00 -28.52
C LYS A 118 0.61 11.62 -28.52
N HIS A 119 1.03 10.75 -27.57
CA HIS A 119 2.40 10.31 -27.41
C HIS A 119 2.64 8.93 -28.01
N TRP A 120 1.64 8.06 -27.98
CA TRP A 120 1.73 6.74 -28.57
C TRP A 120 0.35 6.15 -28.84
N HIS A 121 0.04 5.95 -30.10
CA HIS A 121 -1.29 5.44 -30.48
C HIS A 121 -1.34 3.91 -30.39
N ALA A 122 -2.30 3.35 -29.66
CA ALA A 122 -2.46 1.90 -29.46
C ALA A 122 -2.57 1.08 -30.77
N LYS A 123 -3.04 1.66 -31.88
CA LYS A 123 -3.06 1.00 -33.18
C LYS A 123 -1.67 0.66 -33.72
N LYS A 124 -0.64 1.39 -33.32
CA LYS A 124 0.74 1.18 -33.79
C LYS A 124 1.35 -0.12 -33.30
N ILE A 125 0.95 -0.63 -32.13
CA ILE A 125 1.46 -1.89 -31.59
C ILE A 125 0.82 -3.14 -32.21
N LYS A 126 -0.27 -3.01 -32.98
CA LYS A 126 -0.97 -4.18 -33.56
C LYS A 126 -0.11 -5.00 -34.52
N GLY A 127 0.90 -4.40 -35.14
CA GLY A 127 1.85 -5.07 -36.04
C GLY A 127 3.06 -5.68 -35.34
N MET A 128 3.16 -5.57 -34.01
CA MET A 128 4.31 -6.07 -33.27
C MET A 128 4.21 -7.60 -33.04
N ALA A 129 5.34 -8.28 -33.14
CA ALA A 129 5.41 -9.72 -32.88
C ALA A 129 5.31 -10.01 -31.37
N LYS A 130 4.34 -10.80 -30.95
CA LYS A 130 4.04 -11.06 -29.52
C LYS A 130 5.16 -11.74 -28.72
N GLY A 131 6.06 -12.46 -29.38
CA GLY A 131 7.18 -13.16 -28.74
C GLY A 131 8.50 -12.37 -28.76
N SER A 132 8.52 -11.15 -29.25
CA SER A 132 9.72 -10.35 -29.45
C SER A 132 9.95 -9.35 -28.32
N PHE A 133 11.21 -8.87 -28.25
CA PHE A 133 11.63 -7.81 -27.36
C PHE A 133 11.97 -6.56 -28.17
N TYR A 134 11.75 -5.40 -27.58
CA TYR A 134 11.83 -4.10 -28.24
C TYR A 134 12.62 -3.11 -27.41
N GLY A 135 13.48 -2.34 -28.08
CA GLY A 135 14.21 -1.24 -27.48
C GLY A 135 13.56 0.12 -27.75
N MET A 136 13.94 1.14 -26.99
CA MET A 136 13.39 2.50 -27.08
C MET A 136 13.50 3.08 -28.50
N ASP A 137 14.66 2.97 -29.14
CA ASP A 137 14.86 3.55 -30.48
C ASP A 137 14.02 2.87 -31.56
N GLN A 138 13.83 1.56 -31.45
CA GLN A 138 12.92 0.83 -32.32
C GLN A 138 11.46 1.26 -32.14
N LEU A 139 11.01 1.44 -30.89
CA LEU A 139 9.65 1.91 -30.59
C LEU A 139 9.41 3.31 -31.17
N VAL A 140 10.39 4.18 -31.12
CA VAL A 140 10.27 5.52 -31.70
C VAL A 140 10.27 5.48 -33.22
N LYS A 141 11.23 4.77 -33.82
CA LYS A 141 11.44 4.78 -35.27
C LYS A 141 10.36 4.00 -36.03
N ASP A 142 10.03 2.79 -35.55
CA ASP A 142 9.20 1.85 -36.29
C ASP A 142 7.75 1.87 -35.83
N TYR A 143 7.51 2.19 -34.55
CA TYR A 143 6.17 2.12 -33.92
C TYR A 143 5.64 3.47 -33.45
N GLY A 144 6.33 4.57 -33.74
CA GLY A 144 5.84 5.94 -33.59
C GLY A 144 5.64 6.40 -32.16
N LEU A 145 6.42 5.89 -31.20
CA LEU A 145 6.51 6.43 -29.85
C LEU A 145 7.12 7.84 -29.90
N GLN A 146 6.43 8.82 -29.31
CA GLN A 146 6.85 10.25 -29.38
C GLN A 146 7.38 10.80 -28.05
N VAL A 147 7.41 10.00 -26.98
CA VAL A 147 7.83 10.42 -25.65
C VAL A 147 8.95 9.52 -25.12
N LYS A 148 10.00 10.15 -24.51
CA LYS A 148 11.13 9.45 -23.88
C LYS A 148 11.40 9.96 -22.47
N THR A 149 10.53 10.80 -21.92
CA THR A 149 10.68 11.37 -20.57
C THR A 149 10.49 10.32 -19.49
N VAL A 150 10.68 10.71 -18.23
CA VAL A 150 10.45 9.85 -17.08
C VAL A 150 9.00 9.36 -17.03
N TRP A 151 8.76 8.17 -16.47
CA TRP A 151 7.46 7.51 -16.52
C TRP A 151 6.29 8.39 -16.04
N TYR A 152 6.48 9.20 -15.00
CA TYR A 152 5.41 10.04 -14.43
C TYR A 152 5.03 11.26 -15.29
N GLU A 153 5.83 11.56 -16.33
CA GLU A 153 5.50 12.54 -17.36
C GLU A 153 4.97 11.85 -18.63
N ALA A 154 5.52 10.67 -18.93
CA ALA A 154 5.13 9.90 -20.13
C ALA A 154 3.73 9.28 -19.97
N PHE A 155 3.31 8.96 -18.74
CA PHE A 155 2.04 8.28 -18.45
C PHE A 155 0.91 9.27 -18.18
N ASP A 156 0.67 10.15 -19.11
CA ASP A 156 -0.32 11.23 -19.02
C ASP A 156 -1.78 10.75 -19.00
N ASN A 157 -2.02 9.47 -19.33
CA ASN A 157 -3.33 8.83 -19.25
C ASN A 157 -3.54 8.02 -17.94
N ALA A 158 -2.56 8.02 -17.03
CA ALA A 158 -2.66 7.26 -15.78
C ALA A 158 -3.51 7.91 -14.69
N GLY A 159 -3.79 9.20 -14.82
CA GLY A 159 -4.43 10.02 -13.77
C GLY A 159 -3.42 10.53 -12.73
N GLN A 160 -3.37 11.84 -12.56
CA GLN A 160 -2.32 12.52 -11.76
C GLN A 160 -2.27 12.04 -10.30
N THR A 161 -3.42 11.75 -9.70
CA THR A 161 -3.50 11.26 -8.31
C THR A 161 -2.78 9.92 -8.13
N LYS A 162 -3.00 8.97 -9.05
CA LYS A 162 -2.35 7.65 -9.04
C LYS A 162 -0.85 7.75 -9.29
N VAL A 163 -0.45 8.60 -10.25
CA VAL A 163 0.95 8.89 -10.54
C VAL A 163 1.66 9.46 -9.31
N ASN A 164 1.07 10.45 -8.65
CA ASN A 164 1.63 11.06 -7.45
C ASN A 164 1.74 10.08 -6.29
N TYR A 165 0.74 9.25 -6.10
CA TYR A 165 0.77 8.21 -5.08
C TYR A 165 1.90 7.20 -5.33
N LEU A 166 2.02 6.67 -6.55
CA LEU A 166 3.08 5.73 -6.90
C LEU A 166 4.48 6.37 -6.77
N ARG A 167 4.64 7.64 -7.11
CA ARG A 167 5.90 8.38 -6.89
C ARG A 167 6.27 8.44 -5.41
N LYS A 168 5.30 8.77 -4.55
CA LYS A 168 5.51 8.81 -3.10
C LYS A 168 5.85 7.44 -2.53
N MET A 169 5.13 6.38 -2.92
CA MET A 169 5.44 5.02 -2.50
C MET A 169 6.88 4.62 -2.86
N ARG A 170 7.32 4.91 -4.09
CA ARG A 170 8.70 4.63 -4.51
C ARG A 170 9.73 5.44 -3.73
N LYS A 171 9.44 6.72 -3.47
CA LYS A 171 10.31 7.58 -2.64
C LYS A 171 10.42 7.06 -1.20
N ASN A 172 9.35 6.52 -0.65
CA ASN A 172 9.32 5.91 0.68
C ASN A 172 9.96 4.51 0.73
N GLY A 173 10.42 3.99 -0.41
CA GLY A 173 11.04 2.65 -0.47
C GLY A 173 10.04 1.51 -0.30
N GLU A 174 8.75 1.73 -0.56
CA GLU A 174 7.73 0.70 -0.44
C GLU A 174 7.93 -0.42 -1.47
N LYS A 175 7.92 -1.66 -1.00
CA LYS A 175 8.15 -2.86 -1.82
C LYS A 175 6.85 -3.39 -2.40
N LEU A 176 6.46 -2.87 -3.54
CA LEU A 176 5.16 -3.16 -4.16
C LEU A 176 5.01 -4.59 -4.69
N ASN A 177 6.10 -5.34 -4.83
CA ASN A 177 6.10 -6.74 -5.20
C ASN A 177 5.86 -7.68 -4.00
N GLU A 178 5.98 -7.16 -2.79
CA GLU A 178 5.77 -7.90 -1.54
C GLU A 178 4.36 -7.68 -0.98
N LYS A 179 4.04 -8.33 0.13
CA LYS A 179 2.83 -8.06 0.90
C LYS A 179 2.94 -6.67 1.53
N PRO A 180 1.88 -5.84 1.46
CA PRO A 180 1.86 -4.56 2.18
C PRO A 180 2.17 -4.76 3.66
N ARG A 181 3.08 -3.97 4.18
CA ARG A 181 3.49 -4.03 5.58
C ARG A 181 2.51 -3.32 6.53
N ILE A 182 1.59 -2.51 5.99
CA ILE A 182 0.51 -1.89 6.76
C ILE A 182 -0.80 -2.59 6.43
N GLU A 183 -1.47 -3.12 7.44
CA GLU A 183 -2.77 -3.77 7.31
C GLU A 183 -3.82 -3.01 8.11
N LEU A 184 -4.93 -2.66 7.47
CA LEU A 184 -6.10 -2.02 8.08
C LEU A 184 -7.18 -3.06 8.32
N SER A 185 -7.71 -3.13 9.53
CA SER A 185 -8.73 -4.10 9.88
C SER A 185 -9.64 -3.59 11.00
N THR A 186 -10.81 -4.17 11.12
CA THR A 186 -11.59 -4.00 12.34
C THR A 186 -11.09 -4.95 13.43
N ILE A 187 -11.29 -4.58 14.70
CA ILE A 187 -10.91 -5.41 15.85
C ILE A 187 -11.48 -6.84 15.72
N HIS A 188 -12.71 -6.99 15.26
CA HIS A 188 -13.35 -8.31 15.08
C HIS A 188 -12.68 -9.13 13.97
N ALA A 189 -12.37 -8.50 12.85
CA ALA A 189 -11.80 -9.19 11.70
C ALA A 189 -10.32 -9.55 11.91
N ALA A 190 -9.61 -8.84 12.78
CA ALA A 190 -8.22 -9.08 13.12
C ALA A 190 -8.03 -10.12 14.25
N LYS A 191 -9.11 -10.72 14.77
CA LYS A 191 -9.01 -11.71 15.85
C LYS A 191 -8.03 -12.83 15.48
N GLY A 192 -7.01 -13.02 16.33
CA GLY A 192 -5.93 -13.98 16.11
C GLY A 192 -4.78 -13.48 15.22
N GLY A 193 -4.87 -12.26 14.67
CA GLY A 193 -3.77 -11.62 13.96
C GLY A 193 -2.68 -11.09 14.88
N GLU A 194 -1.49 -10.96 14.35
CA GLU A 194 -0.30 -10.43 15.04
C GLU A 194 0.45 -9.48 14.13
N ALA A 195 1.04 -8.45 14.71
CA ALA A 195 1.98 -7.54 14.05
C ALA A 195 2.98 -7.02 15.08
N THR A 196 4.13 -6.56 14.58
CA THR A 196 5.16 -5.96 15.43
C THR A 196 4.66 -4.66 16.07
N ASN A 197 3.94 -3.86 15.29
CA ASN A 197 3.34 -2.61 15.73
C ASN A 197 1.82 -2.67 15.56
N VAL A 198 1.09 -2.22 16.56
CA VAL A 198 -0.39 -2.19 16.53
C VAL A 198 -0.85 -0.79 16.89
N VAL A 199 -1.65 -0.20 16.02
CA VAL A 199 -2.39 1.04 16.29
C VAL A 199 -3.84 0.66 16.57
N LEU A 200 -4.36 1.09 17.71
CA LEU A 200 -5.76 0.92 18.07
C LEU A 200 -6.43 2.30 18.13
N LEU A 201 -7.38 2.53 17.22
CA LEU A 201 -8.24 3.70 17.27
C LEU A 201 -9.23 3.54 18.42
N THR A 202 -9.26 4.51 19.33
CA THR A 202 -10.11 4.49 20.53
C THR A 202 -11.35 5.34 20.39
N ASP A 203 -11.55 5.99 19.25
CA ASP A 203 -12.74 6.78 18.98
C ASP A 203 -13.99 5.91 18.98
N LEU A 204 -15.07 6.45 19.50
CA LEU A 204 -16.39 5.83 19.54
C LEU A 204 -17.30 6.61 18.60
N THR A 205 -18.10 5.90 17.82
CA THR A 205 -19.20 6.50 17.07
C THR A 205 -20.44 6.63 17.98
N GLU A 206 -21.32 7.58 17.69
CA GLU A 206 -22.56 7.78 18.46
C GLU A 206 -23.37 6.50 18.64
N ASN A 207 -23.33 5.59 17.66
CA ASN A 207 -23.99 4.28 17.72
C ASN A 207 -23.24 3.23 18.56
N THR A 208 -22.12 3.56 19.15
CA THR A 208 -21.29 2.63 19.98
C THR A 208 -21.16 3.07 21.42
N MET A 209 -21.78 4.20 21.79
CA MET A 209 -22.00 4.61 23.17
C MET A 209 -23.26 3.95 23.71
#